data_1b99d912abe9d3169d105dc370a81356
#
_entry.id   1b99d912abe9d3169d105dc370a81356
#
_cell.length_a   1.000
_cell.length_b   1.000
_cell.length_c   1.000
_cell.angle_alpha   90.00
_cell.angle_beta   90.00
_cell.angle_gamma   90.00
#
_symmetry.space_group_name_H-M   'P 1'
#
loop_
_entity.id
_entity.type
_entity.pdbx_description
1 polymer ?
#
loop_
_entity_poly.entity_id
_entity_poly.type
_entity_poly.pdbx_seq_one_letter_code
_entity_poly.pdbx_strand_id
1 'polypeptide(L)'
;GYSKISILTHPKSYLHAITKFKNGLTKILIHDPDMKIPIYNSIYSSNTKSIKTNSLNLKILNDLELSEVDIKKFPLVKLINKLPNHTSLFETVLITINDYLVFKFLEKKINFEKLIKLINRISNFKEFQKFKKISVQNIEDIYKTREYVSLKLDSLSV
;
A
#
# COMPACT_ATOMS: atom_id res chain seq x y z
N GLY A 1 2.97 11.84 8.49
CA GLY A 1 2.14 10.72 8.97
C GLY A 1 1.01 10.40 7.98
N TYR A 2 0.34 9.31 8.17
CA TYR A 2 -0.68 8.78 7.25
C TYR A 2 -1.94 9.66 7.16
N SER A 3 -2.20 10.51 8.15
CA SER A 3 -3.29 11.50 8.11
C SER A 3 -3.20 12.51 6.96
N LYS A 4 -2.06 12.59 6.28
CA LYS A 4 -1.84 13.47 5.12
C LYS A 4 -1.95 12.72 3.78
N ILE A 5 -2.37 11.47 3.79
CA ILE A 5 -2.53 10.65 2.60
C ILE A 5 -4.00 10.54 2.28
N SER A 6 -4.36 10.85 1.04
CA SER A 6 -5.68 10.58 0.47
C SER A 6 -5.54 9.62 -0.70
N ILE A 7 -6.51 8.73 -0.86
CA ILE A 7 -6.54 7.76 -1.95
C ILE A 7 -7.68 8.14 -2.88
N LEU A 8 -7.36 8.31 -4.15
CA LEU A 8 -8.32 8.57 -5.21
C LEU A 8 -8.27 7.43 -6.22
N THR A 9 -9.36 7.26 -6.93
CA THR A 9 -9.47 6.31 -8.04
C THR A 9 -9.77 7.04 -9.33
N HIS A 10 -9.26 6.52 -10.44
CA HIS A 10 -9.67 6.95 -11.79
C HIS A 10 -9.54 5.78 -12.78
N PRO A 11 -10.39 5.70 -13.82
CA PRO A 11 -10.49 4.52 -14.68
C PRO A 11 -9.31 4.33 -15.62
N LYS A 12 -8.58 5.40 -15.95
CA LYS A 12 -7.51 5.37 -16.97
C LYS A 12 -6.14 4.91 -16.45
N SER A 13 -5.94 4.81 -15.12
CA SER A 13 -4.66 4.45 -14.47
C SER A 13 -3.43 5.23 -14.98
N TYR A 14 -3.63 6.49 -15.39
CA TYR A 14 -2.60 7.33 -16.00
C TYR A 14 -1.94 8.27 -15.01
N LEU A 15 -2.70 8.70 -13.99
CA LEU A 15 -2.21 9.51 -12.88
C LEU A 15 -1.83 8.59 -11.71
N HIS A 16 -0.63 8.76 -11.16
CA HIS A 16 -0.10 7.87 -10.12
C HIS A 16 0.08 8.54 -8.76
N ALA A 17 0.41 9.83 -8.74
CA ALA A 17 0.53 10.58 -7.50
C ALA A 17 0.24 12.07 -7.70
N ILE A 18 -0.36 12.68 -6.66
CA ILE A 18 -0.52 14.12 -6.52
C ILE A 18 0.14 14.53 -5.22
N THR A 19 1.13 15.41 -5.27
CA THR A 19 1.83 15.91 -4.09
C THR A 19 1.61 17.40 -3.94
N LYS A 20 0.91 17.79 -2.87
CA LYS A 20 0.73 19.20 -2.48
C LYS A 20 1.79 19.61 -1.47
N PHE A 21 2.56 20.63 -1.79
CA PHE A 21 3.62 21.18 -0.93
C PHE A 21 3.09 22.30 -0.03
N LYS A 22 3.81 22.55 1.07
CA LYS A 22 3.46 23.64 2.01
C LYS A 22 3.51 25.04 1.38
N ASN A 23 4.32 25.24 0.33
CA ASN A 23 4.42 26.48 -0.41
C ASN A 23 3.29 26.71 -1.44
N GLY A 24 2.28 25.83 -1.45
CA GLY A 24 1.13 25.91 -2.36
C GLY A 24 1.32 25.21 -3.70
N LEU A 25 2.53 24.82 -4.07
CA LEU A 25 2.76 24.07 -5.31
C LEU A 25 2.13 22.69 -5.24
N THR A 26 1.63 22.23 -6.38
CA THR A 26 1.16 20.85 -6.57
C THR A 26 1.93 20.21 -7.72
N LYS A 27 2.52 19.03 -7.46
CA LYS A 27 3.15 18.20 -8.49
C LYS A 27 2.26 17.00 -8.77
N ILE A 28 2.11 16.70 -10.04
CA ILE A 28 1.33 15.55 -10.53
C ILE A 28 2.29 14.61 -11.25
N LEU A 29 2.32 13.35 -10.84
CA LEU A 29 3.11 12.30 -11.48
C LEU A 29 2.20 11.50 -12.41
N ILE A 30 2.52 11.56 -13.68
CA ILE A 30 1.77 10.92 -14.76
C ILE A 30 2.74 10.10 -15.61
N HIS A 31 2.36 8.91 -15.96
CA HIS A 31 3.04 8.08 -16.97
C HIS A 31 2.08 7.02 -17.51
N ASP A 32 2.45 6.38 -18.63
CA ASP A 32 1.72 5.23 -19.13
C ASP A 32 1.61 4.14 -18.05
N PRO A 33 0.51 3.37 -18.01
CA PRO A 33 0.33 2.29 -17.05
C PRO A 33 1.25 1.07 -17.34
N ASP A 34 2.55 1.35 -17.46
CA ASP A 34 3.63 0.37 -17.65
C ASP A 34 4.58 0.44 -16.45
N MET A 35 4.63 -0.67 -15.68
CA MET A 35 5.48 -0.78 -14.49
C MET A 35 6.99 -0.67 -14.79
N LYS A 36 7.42 -0.84 -16.05
CA LYS A 36 8.82 -0.61 -16.42
C LYS A 36 9.26 0.82 -16.15
N ILE A 37 8.35 1.80 -16.29
CA ILE A 37 8.65 3.22 -16.09
C ILE A 37 9.06 3.52 -14.65
N PRO A 38 8.25 3.24 -13.60
CA PRO A 38 8.64 3.50 -12.23
C PRO A 38 9.81 2.64 -11.76
N ILE A 39 9.89 1.37 -12.20
CA ILE A 39 11.02 0.50 -11.86
C ILE A 39 12.32 1.05 -12.45
N TYR A 40 12.33 1.43 -13.71
CA TYR A 40 13.49 2.03 -14.36
C TYR A 40 13.96 3.30 -13.62
N ASN A 41 13.02 4.20 -13.31
CA ASN A 41 13.34 5.46 -12.62
C ASN A 41 13.76 5.27 -11.15
N SER A 42 13.45 4.14 -10.52
CA SER A 42 13.94 3.81 -9.19
C SER A 42 15.39 3.30 -9.17
N ILE A 43 15.85 2.73 -10.28
CA ILE A 43 17.18 2.13 -10.42
C ILE A 43 18.19 3.12 -11.02
N TYR A 44 17.77 3.87 -12.02
CA TYR A 44 18.64 4.77 -12.77
C TYR A 44 18.35 6.23 -12.43
N SER A 45 19.39 7.00 -12.12
CA SER A 45 19.27 8.46 -11.98
C SER A 45 18.97 9.11 -13.33
N SER A 46 18.20 10.18 -13.32
CA SER A 46 17.62 10.86 -14.50
C SER A 46 18.60 11.31 -15.59
N ASN A 47 19.90 11.31 -15.33
CA ASN A 47 20.91 11.92 -16.21
C ASN A 47 21.71 10.91 -17.07
N THR A 48 21.50 9.60 -16.94
CA THR A 48 22.41 8.62 -17.54
C THR A 48 21.83 7.77 -18.67
N LYS A 49 20.54 7.53 -18.65
CA LYS A 49 19.87 6.71 -19.69
C LYS A 49 18.42 7.17 -19.89
N SER A 50 17.86 6.90 -21.05
CA SER A 50 16.44 7.13 -21.34
C SER A 50 15.69 5.82 -21.53
N ILE A 51 14.45 5.78 -21.08
CA ILE A 51 13.51 4.72 -21.42
C ILE A 51 12.59 5.22 -22.54
N LYS A 52 12.36 4.39 -23.55
CA LYS A 52 11.40 4.72 -24.61
C LYS A 52 9.98 4.58 -24.09
N THR A 53 9.23 5.66 -24.08
CA THR A 53 7.82 5.72 -23.67
C THR A 53 6.99 6.33 -24.81
N ASN A 54 5.67 6.21 -24.71
CA ASN A 54 4.76 6.91 -25.60
C ASN A 54 4.80 8.43 -25.34
N SER A 55 4.38 9.22 -26.32
CA SER A 55 4.16 10.66 -26.14
C SER A 55 3.02 10.91 -25.17
N LEU A 56 3.05 12.07 -24.48
CA LEU A 56 1.99 12.48 -23.56
C LEU A 56 0.63 12.45 -24.25
N ASN A 57 -0.33 11.71 -23.70
CA ASN A 57 -1.67 11.61 -24.22
C ASN A 57 -2.57 12.68 -23.58
N LEU A 58 -2.68 13.82 -24.26
CA LEU A 58 -3.48 14.96 -23.79
C LEU A 58 -4.97 14.62 -23.66
N LYS A 59 -5.50 13.70 -24.50
CA LYS A 59 -6.91 13.29 -24.41
C LYS A 59 -7.17 12.56 -23.08
N ILE A 60 -6.30 11.64 -22.70
CA ILE A 60 -6.40 10.94 -21.41
C ILE A 60 -6.22 11.93 -20.25
N LEU A 61 -5.27 12.86 -20.39
CA LEU A 61 -5.00 13.85 -19.36
C LEU A 61 -6.17 14.78 -19.10
N ASN A 62 -6.87 15.21 -20.15
CA ASN A 62 -8.06 16.07 -20.05
C ASN A 62 -9.30 15.32 -19.52
N ASP A 63 -9.31 13.99 -19.61
CA ASP A 63 -10.41 13.12 -19.23
C ASP A 63 -10.08 12.32 -17.96
N LEU A 64 -9.36 12.94 -17.02
CA LEU A 64 -9.07 12.35 -15.72
C LEU A 64 -10.26 12.51 -14.78
N GLU A 65 -11.10 11.51 -14.72
CA GLU A 65 -12.21 11.43 -13.76
C GLU A 65 -11.68 10.92 -12.40
N LEU A 66 -11.32 11.86 -11.53
CA LEU A 66 -10.89 11.55 -10.18
C LEU A 66 -12.10 11.42 -9.25
N SER A 67 -12.17 10.32 -8.54
CA SER A 67 -13.24 10.06 -7.56
C SER A 67 -12.68 9.55 -6.25
N GLU A 68 -13.43 9.73 -5.17
CA GLU A 68 -13.12 9.11 -3.89
C GLU A 68 -13.24 7.59 -3.98
N VAL A 69 -12.48 6.89 -3.14
CA VAL A 69 -12.52 5.43 -3.10
C VAL A 69 -13.85 4.94 -2.56
N ASP A 70 -14.54 4.09 -3.30
CA ASP A 70 -15.68 3.35 -2.77
C ASP A 70 -15.23 2.35 -1.70
N ILE A 71 -15.49 2.71 -0.45
CA ILE A 71 -15.09 1.91 0.73
C ILE A 71 -15.86 0.57 0.81
N LYS A 72 -17.03 0.46 0.17
CA LYS A 72 -17.76 -0.82 0.11
C LYS A 72 -17.03 -1.78 -0.83
N LYS A 73 -16.56 -1.27 -1.96
CA LYS A 73 -15.78 -2.04 -2.94
C LYS A 73 -14.35 -2.32 -2.47
N PHE A 74 -13.72 -1.36 -1.78
CA PHE A 74 -12.33 -1.44 -1.32
C PHE A 74 -12.21 -1.27 0.21
N PRO A 75 -12.75 -2.19 1.03
CA PRO A 75 -12.86 -2.00 2.48
C PRO A 75 -11.52 -1.95 3.20
N LEU A 76 -10.44 -2.50 2.63
CA LEU A 76 -9.09 -2.47 3.22
C LEU A 76 -8.47 -1.07 3.23
N VAL A 77 -8.97 -0.14 2.41
CA VAL A 77 -8.52 1.27 2.44
C VAL A 77 -8.71 1.89 3.82
N LYS A 78 -9.72 1.44 4.59
CA LYS A 78 -9.92 1.88 5.97
C LYS A 78 -8.76 1.56 6.91
N LEU A 79 -7.88 0.62 6.55
CA LEU A 79 -6.72 0.29 7.38
C LEU A 79 -5.75 1.45 7.52
N ILE A 80 -5.68 2.34 6.52
CA ILE A 80 -4.81 3.54 6.60
C ILE A 80 -5.17 4.41 7.81
N ASN A 81 -6.46 4.49 8.17
CA ASN A 81 -6.93 5.26 9.31
C ASN A 81 -6.59 4.59 10.66
N LYS A 82 -6.16 3.33 10.66
CA LYS A 82 -5.75 2.59 11.85
C LYS A 82 -4.25 2.70 12.11
N LEU A 83 -3.49 3.17 11.13
CA LEU A 83 -2.05 3.35 11.26
C LEU A 83 -1.74 4.54 12.19
N PRO A 84 -0.74 4.43 13.07
CA PRO A 84 -0.30 5.56 13.87
C PRO A 84 0.38 6.63 12.99
N ASN A 85 0.35 7.88 13.43
CA ASN A 85 0.98 9.00 12.69
C ASN A 85 2.51 9.06 12.85
N HIS A 86 3.12 8.02 13.36
CA HIS A 86 4.56 7.84 13.51
C HIS A 86 4.95 6.45 12.99
N THR A 87 6.21 6.26 12.67
CA THR A 87 6.75 4.95 12.25
C THR A 87 6.62 3.94 13.38
N SER A 88 6.01 2.79 13.10
CA SER A 88 5.78 1.75 14.09
C SER A 88 6.01 0.35 13.51
N LEU A 89 6.11 -0.66 14.35
CA LEU A 89 6.16 -2.04 13.91
C LEU A 89 4.77 -2.58 13.48
N PHE A 90 3.71 -1.81 13.66
CA PHE A 90 2.37 -2.23 13.27
C PHE A 90 2.20 -2.34 11.75
N GLU A 91 2.92 -1.53 10.97
CA GLU A 91 2.99 -1.64 9.52
C GLU A 91 3.56 -3.00 9.11
N THR A 92 4.62 -3.46 9.79
CA THR A 92 5.19 -4.80 9.58
C THR A 92 4.16 -5.89 9.90
N VAL A 93 3.40 -5.73 10.99
CA VAL A 93 2.32 -6.66 11.35
C VAL A 93 1.29 -6.74 10.21
N LEU A 94 0.81 -5.60 9.70
CA LEU A 94 -0.19 -5.58 8.62
C LEU A 94 0.32 -6.22 7.33
N ILE A 95 1.56 -5.92 6.94
CA ILE A 95 2.16 -6.50 5.75
C ILE A 95 2.29 -8.02 5.91
N THR A 96 2.76 -8.50 7.06
CA THR A 96 2.92 -9.93 7.31
C THR A 96 1.59 -10.67 7.29
N ILE A 97 0.53 -10.10 7.89
CA ILE A 97 -0.83 -10.66 7.84
C ILE A 97 -1.32 -10.73 6.39
N ASN A 98 -1.11 -9.65 5.65
CA ASN A 98 -1.52 -9.58 4.24
C ASN A 98 -0.83 -10.66 3.42
N ASP A 99 0.50 -10.74 3.49
CA ASP A 99 1.29 -11.69 2.72
C ASP A 99 0.88 -13.13 3.03
N TYR A 100 0.78 -13.48 4.31
CA TYR A 100 0.34 -14.80 4.75
C TYR A 100 -1.02 -15.19 4.14
N LEU A 101 -2.00 -14.29 4.24
CA LEU A 101 -3.35 -14.55 3.73
C LEU A 101 -3.43 -14.52 2.20
N VAL A 102 -2.63 -13.69 1.54
CA VAL A 102 -2.50 -13.70 0.07
C VAL A 102 -1.95 -15.04 -0.42
N PHE A 103 -0.94 -15.61 0.24
CA PHE A 103 -0.46 -16.95 -0.11
C PHE A 103 -1.56 -18.01 0.04
N LYS A 104 -2.34 -17.97 1.13
CA LYS A 104 -3.50 -18.88 1.30
C LYS A 104 -4.56 -18.70 0.20
N PHE A 105 -4.77 -17.46 -0.25
CA PHE A 105 -5.67 -17.18 -1.36
C PHE A 105 -5.13 -17.71 -2.69
N LEU A 106 -3.85 -17.52 -3.00
CA LEU A 106 -3.21 -18.04 -4.21
C LEU A 106 -3.19 -19.57 -4.24
N GLU A 107 -3.04 -20.20 -3.08
CA GLU A 107 -3.19 -21.66 -2.91
C GLU A 107 -4.65 -22.14 -2.95
N LYS A 108 -5.62 -21.25 -3.20
CA LYS A 108 -7.07 -21.54 -3.23
C LYS A 108 -7.65 -22.09 -1.91
N LYS A 109 -6.96 -21.91 -0.77
CA LYS A 109 -7.42 -22.31 0.56
C LYS A 109 -8.50 -21.38 1.11
N ILE A 110 -8.51 -20.13 0.68
CA ILE A 110 -9.52 -19.13 1.02
C ILE A 110 -9.94 -18.36 -0.23
N ASN A 111 -11.17 -17.84 -0.25
CA ASN A 111 -11.63 -16.95 -1.30
C ASN A 111 -11.31 -15.47 -0.97
N PHE A 112 -11.49 -14.59 -1.95
CA PHE A 112 -11.17 -13.16 -1.82
C PHE A 112 -11.96 -12.47 -0.70
N GLU A 113 -13.24 -12.79 -0.54
CA GLU A 113 -14.08 -12.22 0.51
C GLU A 113 -13.57 -12.62 1.91
N LYS A 114 -13.21 -13.90 2.09
CA LYS A 114 -12.63 -14.41 3.33
C LYS A 114 -11.29 -13.76 3.63
N LEU A 115 -10.44 -13.55 2.62
CA LEU A 115 -9.16 -12.84 2.75
C LEU A 115 -9.36 -11.45 3.37
N ILE A 116 -10.26 -10.64 2.79
CA ILE A 116 -10.56 -9.28 3.28
C ILE A 116 -11.08 -9.31 4.73
N LYS A 117 -12.02 -10.21 5.03
CA LYS A 117 -12.58 -10.37 6.39
C LYS A 117 -11.51 -10.77 7.40
N LEU A 118 -10.61 -11.67 7.02
CA LEU A 118 -9.53 -12.14 7.89
C LEU A 118 -8.49 -11.05 8.15
N ILE A 119 -8.04 -10.30 7.14
CA ILE A 119 -7.12 -9.18 7.33
C ILE A 119 -7.70 -8.21 8.36
N ASN A 120 -8.98 -7.80 8.18
CA ASN A 120 -9.64 -6.88 9.10
C ASN A 120 -9.77 -7.45 10.51
N ARG A 121 -10.12 -8.73 10.65
CA ARG A 121 -10.29 -9.38 11.96
C ARG A 121 -8.96 -9.51 12.70
N ILE A 122 -7.98 -10.11 12.04
CA ILE A 122 -6.69 -10.45 12.65
C ILE A 122 -5.89 -9.19 13.00
N SER A 123 -5.91 -8.16 12.14
CA SER A 123 -5.23 -6.89 12.43
C SER A 123 -5.74 -6.20 13.70
N ASN A 124 -6.96 -6.54 14.19
CA ASN A 124 -7.52 -5.99 15.42
C ASN A 124 -7.20 -6.81 16.68
N PHE A 125 -6.46 -7.91 16.58
CA PHE A 125 -6.10 -8.68 17.78
C PHE A 125 -5.26 -7.84 18.74
N LYS A 126 -5.58 -7.91 20.04
CA LYS A 126 -4.92 -7.12 21.09
C LYS A 126 -3.40 -7.30 21.08
N GLU A 127 -2.93 -8.52 20.82
CA GLU A 127 -1.50 -8.86 20.74
C GLU A 127 -0.79 -8.15 19.57
N PHE A 128 -1.49 -7.80 18.50
CA PHE A 128 -0.94 -7.07 17.37
C PHE A 128 -1.08 -5.55 17.56
N GLN A 129 -2.12 -5.08 18.22
CA GLN A 129 -2.33 -3.64 18.46
C GLN A 129 -1.23 -3.02 19.34
N LYS A 130 -0.54 -3.80 20.19
CA LYS A 130 0.62 -3.31 20.97
C LYS A 130 1.74 -2.75 20.12
N PHE A 131 1.94 -3.30 18.90
CA PHE A 131 2.98 -2.88 17.98
C PHE A 131 2.82 -1.45 17.45
N LYS A 132 1.64 -0.86 17.56
CA LYS A 132 1.41 0.57 17.27
C LYS A 132 2.25 1.51 18.12
N LYS A 133 2.63 1.08 19.32
CA LYS A 133 3.40 1.89 20.27
C LYS A 133 4.91 1.64 20.18
N ILE A 134 5.33 0.68 19.35
CA ILE A 134 6.73 0.27 19.23
C ILE A 134 7.30 0.86 17.95
N SER A 135 8.24 1.80 18.08
CA SER A 135 8.97 2.39 16.96
C SER A 135 10.03 1.43 16.45
N VAL A 136 10.24 1.43 15.12
CA VAL A 136 11.32 0.68 14.49
C VAL A 136 12.66 1.34 14.83
N GLN A 137 13.61 0.59 15.38
CA GLN A 137 14.96 1.06 15.67
C GLN A 137 15.97 0.56 14.63
N ASN A 138 15.78 -0.65 14.13
CA ASN A 138 16.67 -1.30 13.19
C ASN A 138 15.92 -2.35 12.36
N ILE A 139 16.59 -2.93 11.37
CA ILE A 139 16.02 -3.94 10.49
C ILE A 139 15.68 -5.25 11.23
N GLU A 140 16.43 -5.56 12.28
CA GLU A 140 16.22 -6.77 13.09
C GLU A 140 14.85 -6.75 13.78
N ASP A 141 14.38 -5.58 14.21
CA ASP A 141 13.03 -5.42 14.80
C ASP A 141 11.94 -5.83 13.81
N ILE A 142 12.15 -5.50 12.51
CA ILE A 142 11.24 -5.88 11.44
C ILE A 142 11.20 -7.39 11.26
N TYR A 143 12.37 -8.04 11.20
CA TYR A 143 12.47 -9.49 11.04
C TYR A 143 11.84 -10.25 12.22
N LYS A 144 12.16 -9.87 13.47
CA LYS A 144 11.57 -10.47 14.67
C LYS A 144 10.07 -10.30 14.74
N THR A 145 9.57 -9.11 14.35
CA THR A 145 8.12 -8.87 14.31
C THR A 145 7.45 -9.74 13.26
N ARG A 146 8.03 -9.86 12.06
CA ARG A 146 7.52 -10.71 11.00
C ARG A 146 7.47 -12.19 11.44
N GLU A 147 8.54 -12.69 12.02
CA GLU A 147 8.60 -14.05 12.53
C GLU A 147 7.54 -14.30 13.60
N TYR A 148 7.45 -13.42 14.60
CA TYR A 148 6.41 -13.50 15.64
C TYR A 148 5.00 -13.55 15.07
N VAL A 149 4.68 -12.67 14.11
CA VAL A 149 3.36 -12.62 13.49
C VAL A 149 3.09 -13.89 12.69
N SER A 150 4.07 -14.38 11.93
CA SER A 150 3.93 -15.62 11.14
C SER A 150 3.62 -16.82 12.01
N LEU A 151 4.38 -17.03 13.10
CA LEU A 151 4.15 -18.10 14.08
C LEU A 151 2.74 -18.03 14.70
N LYS A 152 2.28 -16.82 14.99
CA LYS A 152 0.91 -16.62 15.50
C LYS A 152 -0.15 -16.97 14.47
N LEU A 153 0.04 -16.60 13.22
CA LEU A 153 -0.87 -16.93 12.12
C LEU A 153 -0.95 -18.44 11.87
N ASP A 154 0.17 -19.13 11.95
CA ASP A 154 0.22 -20.60 11.83
C ASP A 154 -0.60 -21.28 12.93
N SER A 155 -0.56 -20.74 14.16
CA SER A 155 -1.33 -21.27 15.28
C SER A 155 -2.85 -21.04 15.17
N LEU A 156 -3.29 -20.12 14.31
CA LEU A 156 -4.72 -19.79 14.17
C LEU A 156 -5.51 -20.73 13.26
N SER A 157 -4.87 -21.74 12.64
CA SER A 157 -5.52 -22.70 11.72
C SER A 157 -6.43 -22.04 10.67
N VAL A 158 -5.96 -20.97 10.06
CA VAL A 158 -6.69 -20.12 9.09
C VAL A 158 -6.59 -20.68 7.69
#